data_22e5155ced575b9af5a5e20afbeafca3
#
_entry.id   22e5155ced575b9af5a5e20afbeafca3
#
_cell.length_a   1.000
_cell.length_b   1.000
_cell.length_c   1.000
_cell.angle_alpha   90.00
_cell.angle_beta   90.00
_cell.angle_gamma   90.00
#
_symmetry.space_group_name_H-M   'P 1'
#
loop_
_entity.id
_entity.type
_entity.pdbx_description
1 polymer ?
#
loop_
_entity_poly.entity_id
_entity_poly.type
_entity_poly.pdbx_seq_one_letter_code
_entity_poly.pdbx_strand_id
1 'polypeptide(L)'
;MCIGRVRPMSVLDDFARIRAFRKRASDFEWLADDEAVPSVRLRYRTMARHYHELADREEQADKARLAERLERLKHQRQQAAAKANLPARRRFFLVAAE
;
A
#
# COMPACT_ATOMS: atom_id res chain seq x y z
N MET A 1 -14.91 15.74 20.06
CA MET A 1 -14.76 15.43 19.82
C MET A 1 -14.62 14.72 18.97
N CYS A 2 -14.80 14.49 18.54
CA CYS A 2 -14.91 13.87 17.71
C CYS A 2 -14.05 13.19 17.23
N ILE A 3 -13.63 12.98 17.51
CA ILE A 3 -12.78 12.51 17.38
C ILE A 3 -12.71 11.33 16.90
N GLY A 4 -13.03 10.87 17.21
CA GLY A 4 -13.03 9.66 16.83
C GLY A 4 -12.77 9.37 15.52
N ARG A 5 -12.57 10.10 14.90
CA ARG A 5 -12.45 9.93 13.67
C ARG A 5 -11.35 9.28 13.35
N VAL A 6 -11.14 8.28 13.68
CA VAL A 6 -10.11 7.52 13.17
C VAL A 6 -10.49 7.11 11.81
N ARG A 7 -10.01 7.74 10.83
CA ARG A 7 -10.28 7.33 9.56
C ARG A 7 -9.42 6.19 9.24
N PRO A 8 -9.84 5.14 8.59
CA PRO A 8 -8.99 4.09 8.07
C PRO A 8 -8.01 4.71 7.09
N MET A 9 -6.79 4.25 7.10
CA MET A 9 -5.80 4.78 6.19
C MET A 9 -6.18 4.44 4.78
N SER A 10 -6.38 5.43 3.98
CA SER A 10 -6.71 5.22 2.58
C SER A 10 -5.44 5.11 1.74
N VAL A 11 -5.59 4.67 0.53
CA VAL A 11 -4.47 4.59 -0.41
C VAL A 11 -3.87 5.98 -0.61
N LEU A 12 -4.70 6.99 -0.61
CA LEU A 12 -4.24 8.36 -0.77
C LEU A 12 -3.35 8.80 0.37
N ASP A 13 -3.69 8.39 1.59
CA ASP A 13 -2.88 8.72 2.77
C ASP A 13 -1.52 8.04 2.68
N ASP A 14 -1.50 6.79 2.21
CA ASP A 14 -0.25 6.08 2.04
C ASP A 14 0.63 6.74 1.00
N PHE A 15 0.04 7.13 -0.12
CA PHE A 15 0.78 7.86 -1.15
C PHE A 15 1.31 9.18 -0.63
N ALA A 16 0.52 9.88 0.17
CA ALA A 16 0.93 11.16 0.72
C ALA A 16 2.15 10.98 1.62
N ARG A 17 2.18 9.91 2.39
CA ARG A 17 3.29 9.63 3.29
C ARG A 17 4.57 9.32 2.51
N ILE A 18 4.46 8.46 1.50
CA ILE A 18 5.59 8.12 0.66
C ILE A 18 6.15 9.38 0.00
N ARG A 19 5.26 10.19 -0.54
CA ARG A 19 5.66 11.43 -1.19
C ARG A 19 6.35 12.38 -0.22
N ALA A 20 5.84 12.45 1.00
CA ALA A 20 6.43 13.31 2.03
C ALA A 20 7.85 12.85 2.38
N PHE A 21 8.05 11.55 2.50
CA PHE A 21 9.38 11.02 2.78
C PHE A 21 10.34 11.32 1.63
N ARG A 22 9.89 11.14 0.40
CA ARG A 22 10.74 11.41 -0.75
C ARG A 22 11.06 12.91 -0.87
N LYS A 23 10.10 13.74 -0.55
CA LYS A 23 10.34 15.18 -0.55
C LYS A 23 11.39 15.56 0.49
N ARG A 24 11.30 14.98 1.69
CA ARG A 24 12.29 15.24 2.73
C ARG A 24 13.67 14.77 2.32
N ALA A 25 13.72 13.59 1.68
CA ALA A 25 14.98 13.08 1.19
C ALA A 25 15.59 14.05 0.17
N SER A 26 14.78 14.52 -0.73
CA SER A 26 15.22 15.47 -1.75
C SER A 26 15.70 16.78 -1.14
N ASP A 27 14.99 17.25 -0.12
CA ASP A 27 15.37 18.48 0.58
C ASP A 27 16.75 18.32 1.24
N PHE A 28 17.00 17.17 1.86
CA PHE A 28 18.29 16.93 2.48
C PHE A 28 19.40 16.76 1.44
N GLU A 29 19.10 16.18 0.30
CA GLU A 29 20.07 16.08 -0.79
C GLU A 29 20.46 17.46 -1.27
N TRP A 30 19.48 18.34 -1.41
CA TRP A 30 19.70 19.70 -1.83
C TRP A 30 20.56 20.45 -0.80
N LEU A 31 20.24 20.26 0.48
CA LEU A 31 21.04 20.87 1.56
C LEU A 31 22.46 20.34 1.55
N ALA A 32 22.64 19.05 1.27
CA ALA A 32 23.96 18.45 1.21
C ALA A 32 24.77 19.07 0.07
N ASP A 33 24.15 19.25 -1.07
CA ASP A 33 24.84 19.82 -2.23
C ASP A 33 25.27 21.26 -1.98
N ASP A 34 24.50 21.98 -1.18
CA ASP A 34 24.78 23.38 -0.90
C ASP A 34 25.70 23.59 0.31
N GLU A 35 26.01 22.51 1.02
CA GLU A 35 26.78 22.62 2.26
C GLU A 35 28.27 22.52 2.00
N ALA A 36 29.04 23.48 2.56
CA ALA A 36 30.47 23.52 2.38
C ALA A 36 31.24 22.64 3.35
N VAL A 37 30.68 22.42 4.54
CA VAL A 37 31.35 21.65 5.58
C VAL A 37 31.15 20.15 5.34
N PRO A 38 32.24 19.38 5.12
CA PRO A 38 32.09 17.96 4.74
C PRO A 38 31.35 17.12 5.77
N SER A 39 31.55 17.36 7.05
CA SER A 39 30.87 16.55 8.08
C SER A 39 29.38 16.83 8.10
N VAL A 40 28.98 18.07 7.88
CA VAL A 40 27.56 18.42 7.81
C VAL A 40 26.95 17.88 6.53
N ARG A 41 27.67 17.96 5.43
CA ARG A 41 27.21 17.40 4.16
C ARG A 41 26.93 15.91 4.29
N LEU A 42 27.83 15.20 4.97
CA LEU A 42 27.64 13.77 5.18
C LEU A 42 26.40 13.49 6.00
N ARG A 43 26.14 14.30 7.01
CA ARG A 43 24.92 14.17 7.81
C ARG A 43 23.68 14.33 6.96
N TYR A 44 23.67 15.36 6.12
CA TYR A 44 22.51 15.59 5.26
C TYR A 44 22.30 14.42 4.30
N ARG A 45 23.36 13.86 3.75
CA ARG A 45 23.25 12.72 2.86
C ARG A 45 22.74 11.48 3.59
N THR A 46 23.19 11.31 4.83
CA THR A 46 22.72 10.20 5.65
C THR A 46 21.23 10.33 5.93
N MET A 47 20.77 11.55 6.24
CA MET A 47 19.37 11.79 6.46
C MET A 47 18.55 11.56 5.19
N ALA A 48 19.08 12.01 4.05
CA ALA A 48 18.40 11.78 2.78
C ALA A 48 18.23 10.30 2.51
N ARG A 49 19.26 9.52 2.73
CA ARG A 49 19.20 8.08 2.53
C ARG A 49 18.17 7.45 3.47
N HIS A 50 18.15 7.90 4.70
CA HIS A 50 17.20 7.39 5.68
C HIS A 50 15.76 7.62 5.21
N TYR A 51 15.47 8.80 4.72
CA TYR A 51 14.10 9.09 4.25
C TYR A 51 13.75 8.34 2.97
N HIS A 52 14.73 8.11 2.09
CA HIS A 52 14.50 7.25 0.92
C HIS A 52 14.18 5.83 1.35
N GLU A 53 14.90 5.33 2.36
CA GLU A 53 14.64 3.98 2.86
C GLU A 53 13.25 3.88 3.48
N LEU A 54 12.84 4.91 4.21
CA LEU A 54 11.49 4.93 4.76
C LEU A 54 10.43 4.90 3.65
N ALA A 55 10.67 5.69 2.61
CA ALA A 55 9.74 5.69 1.46
C ALA A 55 9.70 4.32 0.80
N ASP A 56 10.85 3.70 0.61
CA ASP A 56 10.92 2.37 -0.01
C ASP A 56 10.16 1.34 0.80
N ARG A 57 10.30 1.38 2.12
CA ARG A 57 9.60 0.46 3.01
C ARG A 57 8.09 0.64 2.91
N GLU A 58 7.65 1.89 2.87
CA GLU A 58 6.23 2.17 2.74
C GLU A 58 5.70 1.68 1.39
N GLU A 59 6.45 1.89 0.34
CA GLU A 59 6.07 1.41 -0.98
C GLU A 59 5.96 -0.11 -1.02
N GLN A 60 6.93 -0.79 -0.43
CA GLN A 60 6.91 -2.25 -0.39
C GLN A 60 5.71 -2.75 0.40
N ALA A 61 5.43 -2.12 1.53
CA ALA A 61 4.28 -2.49 2.34
C ALA A 61 2.98 -2.27 1.59
N ASP A 62 2.88 -1.17 0.85
CA ASP A 62 1.70 -0.88 0.04
C ASP A 62 1.50 -1.92 -1.04
N LYS A 63 2.57 -2.28 -1.72
CA LYS A 63 2.50 -3.29 -2.77
C LYS A 63 2.06 -4.64 -2.21
N ALA A 64 2.59 -4.99 -1.05
CA ALA A 64 2.21 -6.24 -0.40
C ALA A 64 0.74 -6.23 -0.02
N ARG A 65 0.26 -5.13 0.54
CA ARG A 65 -1.15 -5.00 0.92
C ARG A 65 -2.05 -5.07 -0.30
N LEU A 66 -1.63 -4.44 -1.38
CA LEU A 66 -2.40 -4.45 -2.61
C LEU A 66 -2.46 -5.85 -3.20
N ALA A 67 -1.33 -6.55 -3.20
CA ALA A 67 -1.28 -7.92 -3.70
C ALA A 67 -2.21 -8.83 -2.90
N GLU A 68 -2.21 -8.70 -1.58
CA GLU A 68 -3.09 -9.47 -0.72
C GLU A 68 -4.55 -9.18 -1.03
N ARG A 69 -4.85 -7.90 -1.22
CA ARG A 69 -6.22 -7.48 -1.51
C ARG A 69 -6.69 -8.07 -2.83
N LEU A 70 -5.84 -8.03 -3.83
CA LEU A 70 -6.18 -8.60 -5.14
C LEU A 70 -6.41 -10.10 -5.05
N GLU A 71 -5.58 -10.79 -4.27
CA GLU A 71 -5.76 -12.22 -4.06
C GLU A 71 -7.08 -12.52 -3.37
N ARG A 72 -7.43 -11.75 -2.36
CA ARG A 72 -8.69 -11.93 -1.68
C ARG A 72 -9.88 -11.71 -2.61
N LEU A 73 -9.80 -10.68 -3.43
CA LEU A 73 -10.87 -10.40 -4.38
C LEU A 73 -11.02 -11.50 -5.41
N LYS A 74 -9.90 -12.02 -5.88
CA LYS A 74 -9.92 -13.14 -6.80
C LYS A 74 -10.60 -14.33 -6.16
N HIS A 75 -10.22 -14.61 -4.93
CA HIS A 75 -10.78 -15.73 -4.18
C HIS A 75 -12.28 -15.57 -3.99
N GLN A 76 -12.70 -14.38 -3.62
CA GLN A 76 -14.11 -14.08 -3.44
C GLN A 76 -14.90 -14.26 -4.73
N ARG A 77 -14.32 -13.84 -5.84
CA ARG A 77 -14.97 -14.03 -7.14
C ARG A 77 -15.15 -15.50 -7.46
N GLN A 78 -14.12 -16.29 -7.20
CA GLN A 78 -14.17 -17.71 -7.45
C GLN A 78 -15.22 -18.38 -6.58
N GLN A 79 -15.29 -17.98 -5.32
CA GLN A 79 -16.28 -18.52 -4.41
C GLN A 79 -17.69 -18.12 -4.82
N ALA A 80 -17.88 -16.87 -5.24
CA ALA A 80 -19.18 -16.41 -5.69
C ALA A 80 -19.61 -17.17 -6.93
N ALA A 81 -18.71 -17.38 -7.86
CA ALA A 81 -19.02 -18.14 -9.07
C ALA A 81 -19.39 -19.58 -8.73
N ALA A 82 -18.66 -20.20 -7.81
CA ALA A 82 -18.95 -21.56 -7.38
C ALA A 82 -20.34 -21.63 -6.72
N LYS A 83 -20.65 -20.66 -5.89
CA LYS A 83 -21.95 -20.62 -5.24
C LYS A 83 -23.08 -20.41 -6.24
N ALA A 84 -22.83 -19.57 -7.23
CA ALA A 84 -23.83 -19.33 -8.26
C ALA A 84 -24.13 -20.58 -9.07
N ASN A 85 -23.09 -21.37 -9.34
CA ASN A 85 -23.25 -22.59 -10.12
C ASN A 85 -23.88 -23.72 -9.34
N LEU A 86 -23.57 -23.83 -8.07
CA LEU A 86 -24.11 -24.91 -7.24
C LEU A 86 -25.64 -24.99 -7.19
N PRO A 87 -26.35 -23.90 -6.91
CA PRO A 87 -27.80 -23.96 -6.89
C PRO A 87 -28.39 -24.37 -8.24
N ALA A 88 -27.79 -23.88 -9.31
CA ALA A 88 -28.27 -24.23 -10.64
C ALA A 88 -28.11 -25.72 -10.89
N ARG A 89 -27.00 -26.28 -10.50
CA ARG A 89 -26.75 -27.71 -10.63
C ARG A 89 -27.71 -28.51 -9.78
N ARG A 90 -27.99 -28.08 -8.59
CA ARG A 90 -28.93 -28.74 -7.71
C ARG A 90 -30.32 -28.74 -8.32
N ARG A 91 -30.73 -27.61 -8.87
CA ARG A 91 -32.03 -27.54 -9.52
C ARG A 91 -32.11 -28.53 -10.67
N PHE A 92 -31.05 -28.57 -11.44
CA PHE A 92 -31.00 -29.46 -12.57
C PHE A 92 -31.15 -30.90 -12.10
N PHE A 93 -30.44 -31.26 -11.05
CA PHE A 93 -30.55 -32.60 -10.50
C PHE A 93 -31.94 -32.94 -10.02
N LEU A 94 -32.54 -32.02 -9.33
CA LEU A 94 -33.90 -32.25 -8.80
C LEU A 94 -34.90 -32.46 -9.91
N VAL A 95 -34.80 -31.66 -10.96
CA VAL A 95 -35.67 -31.83 -12.10
C VAL A 95 -35.46 -33.17 -12.77
N ALA A 96 -34.23 -33.57 -12.91
CA ALA A 96 -33.92 -34.84 -13.51
C ALA A 96 -34.40 -36.01 -12.67
N ALA A 97 -34.41 -35.84 -11.36
CA ALA A 97 -34.87 -36.90 -10.47
C ALA A 97 -36.37 -37.09 -10.54
N GLU A 98 -37.12 -36.07 -10.90
CA GLU A 98 -38.54 -36.20 -11.07
C GLU A 98 -38.88 -36.84 -12.39
#